data_1db275a0830111905f5e1cc3eefd18cf
#
_entry.id   1db275a0830111905f5e1cc3eefd18cf
#
_cell.length_a   1.000
_cell.length_b   1.000
_cell.length_c   1.000
_cell.angle_alpha   90.00
_cell.angle_beta   90.00
_cell.angle_gamma   90.00
#
_symmetry.space_group_name_H-M   'P 1'
#
loop_
_entity.id
_entity.type
_entity.pdbx_description
1 polymer ?
#
loop_
_entity_poly.entity_id
_entity_poly.type
_entity_poly.pdbx_seq_one_letter_code
_entity_poly.pdbx_strand_id
1 'polypeptide(L)'
;KAPVLMGHHFSSIAGAGPITGPIGAAMFGWLPVTLWILVGGIFFGGVHDFGALFASVRNKGQSIGEIISANMSKRAKQLFIIFSYLTLILVVAAFASIVASTFGAVYDESGALDMAKSATPATVAMISLLFILIAIVFGFCVYRRNMPMGIASVVGVLAIILIMAG
;
A
#
# COMPACT_ATOMS: atom_id res chain seq x y z
N LYS A 1 5.78 11.40 17.73
CA LYS A 1 6.02 10.05 17.16
C LYS A 1 4.73 9.32 16.78
N ALA A 2 3.66 9.36 17.62
CA ALA A 2 2.41 8.64 17.34
C ALA A 2 1.73 9.02 16.01
N PRO A 3 1.56 10.31 15.63
CA PRO A 3 0.97 10.66 14.34
C PRO A 3 1.76 10.14 13.14
N VAL A 4 3.09 10.08 13.24
CA VAL A 4 3.95 9.56 12.17
C VAL A 4 3.75 8.04 12.01
N LEU A 5 3.71 7.31 13.12
CA LEU A 5 3.44 5.86 13.11
C LEU A 5 2.05 5.56 12.57
N MET A 6 1.04 6.34 12.98
CA MET A 6 -0.33 6.21 12.47
C MET A 6 -0.40 6.48 10.96
N GLY A 7 0.23 7.54 10.48
CA GLY A 7 0.27 7.87 9.05
C GLY A 7 0.98 6.78 8.22
N HIS A 8 2.11 6.27 8.71
CA HIS A 8 2.82 5.17 8.08
C HIS A 8 1.98 3.88 8.03
N HIS A 9 1.33 3.53 9.15
CA HIS A 9 0.48 2.36 9.24
C HIS A 9 -0.72 2.47 8.29
N PHE A 10 -1.39 3.61 8.29
CA PHE A 10 -2.51 3.88 7.38
C PHE A 10 -2.09 3.77 5.91
N SER A 11 -0.97 4.37 5.51
CA SER A 11 -0.48 4.30 4.13
C SER A 11 -0.07 2.89 3.70
N SER A 12 0.38 2.06 4.65
CA SER A 12 0.69 0.65 4.37
C SER A 12 -0.56 -0.20 4.15
N ILE A 13 -1.66 0.11 4.84
CA ILE A 13 -2.95 -0.57 4.67
C ILE A 13 -3.68 -0.08 3.41
N ALA A 14 -3.71 1.24 3.19
CA ALA A 14 -4.39 1.87 2.07
C ALA A 14 -3.61 1.76 0.75
N GLY A 15 -3.09 0.57 0.45
CA GLY A 15 -2.44 0.26 -0.82
C GLY A 15 -3.44 0.02 -1.96
N ALA A 16 -2.97 -0.52 -3.08
CA ALA A 16 -3.80 -0.79 -4.25
C ALA A 16 -4.90 -1.83 -3.99
N GLY A 17 -4.68 -2.79 -3.07
CA GLY A 17 -5.62 -3.86 -2.77
C GLY A 17 -7.03 -3.40 -2.38
N PRO A 18 -7.20 -2.48 -1.42
CA PRO A 18 -8.50 -1.93 -1.03
C PRO A 18 -9.25 -1.20 -2.16
N ILE A 19 -8.56 -0.76 -3.20
CA ILE A 19 -9.14 -0.09 -4.36
C ILE A 19 -9.47 -1.11 -5.44
N THR A 20 -8.48 -1.88 -5.88
CA THR A 20 -8.62 -2.82 -7.00
C THR A 20 -9.41 -4.07 -6.65
N GLY A 21 -9.36 -4.49 -5.37
CA GLY A 21 -10.11 -5.65 -4.89
C GLY A 21 -11.63 -5.51 -5.07
N PRO A 22 -12.26 -4.47 -4.50
CA PRO A 22 -13.68 -4.22 -4.68
C PRO A 22 -14.09 -3.99 -6.13
N ILE A 23 -13.26 -3.30 -6.93
CA ILE A 23 -13.52 -3.10 -8.36
C ILE A 23 -13.57 -4.43 -9.11
N GLY A 24 -12.55 -5.28 -8.91
CA GLY A 24 -12.52 -6.61 -9.52
C GLY A 24 -13.65 -7.51 -9.02
N ALA A 25 -13.95 -7.46 -7.73
CA ALA A 25 -15.04 -8.25 -7.14
C ALA A 25 -16.42 -7.80 -7.63
N ALA A 26 -16.60 -6.52 -8.00
CA ALA A 26 -17.85 -6.00 -8.55
C ALA A 26 -18.28 -6.70 -9.85
N MET A 27 -17.36 -7.36 -10.55
CA MET A 27 -17.69 -8.21 -11.72
C MET A 27 -18.60 -9.39 -11.35
N PHE A 28 -18.59 -9.82 -10.09
CA PHE A 28 -19.46 -10.90 -9.58
C PHE A 28 -20.82 -10.41 -9.06
N GLY A 29 -21.08 -9.12 -9.17
CA GLY A 29 -22.29 -8.46 -8.69
C GLY A 29 -22.12 -7.75 -7.35
N TRP A 30 -22.96 -6.77 -7.09
CA TRP A 30 -22.84 -5.90 -5.90
C TRP A 30 -23.15 -6.63 -4.58
N LEU A 31 -24.09 -7.57 -4.58
CA LEU A 31 -24.51 -8.26 -3.35
C LEU A 31 -23.43 -9.19 -2.79
N PRO A 32 -22.82 -10.10 -3.57
CA PRO A 32 -21.69 -10.89 -3.09
C PRO A 32 -20.52 -10.03 -2.59
N VAL A 33 -20.21 -8.94 -3.28
CA VAL A 33 -19.13 -8.02 -2.89
C VAL A 33 -19.44 -7.35 -1.56
N THR A 34 -20.64 -6.81 -1.39
CA THR A 34 -21.06 -6.15 -0.15
C THR A 34 -21.01 -7.12 1.04
N LEU A 35 -21.54 -8.33 0.87
CA LEU A 35 -21.50 -9.36 1.92
C LEU A 35 -20.06 -9.74 2.25
N TRP A 36 -19.19 -9.90 1.25
CA TRP A 36 -17.79 -10.23 1.49
C TRP A 36 -17.03 -9.10 2.18
N ILE A 37 -17.26 -7.83 1.81
CA ILE A 37 -16.62 -6.68 2.48
C ILE A 37 -17.08 -6.62 3.95
N LEU A 38 -18.37 -6.79 4.24
CA LEU A 38 -18.87 -6.76 5.61
C LEU A 38 -18.38 -7.94 6.44
N VAL A 39 -18.63 -9.15 5.99
CA VAL A 39 -18.28 -10.38 6.73
C VAL A 39 -16.75 -10.56 6.75
N GLY A 40 -16.10 -10.42 5.60
CA GLY A 40 -14.66 -10.55 5.47
C GLY A 40 -13.91 -9.48 6.26
N GLY A 41 -14.33 -8.22 6.17
CA GLY A 41 -13.73 -7.11 6.92
C GLY A 41 -13.83 -7.29 8.43
N ILE A 42 -14.94 -7.80 8.94
CA ILE A 42 -15.13 -8.05 10.38
C ILE A 42 -14.36 -9.30 10.82
N PHE A 43 -14.63 -10.45 10.21
CA PHE A 43 -14.14 -11.74 10.70
C PHE A 43 -12.73 -12.08 10.25
N PHE A 44 -12.38 -11.76 9.00
CA PHE A 44 -11.03 -12.06 8.50
C PHE A 44 -10.05 -10.89 8.65
N GLY A 45 -10.53 -9.64 8.54
CA GLY A 45 -9.72 -8.45 8.78
C GLY A 45 -9.65 -8.09 10.26
N GLY A 46 -10.74 -7.58 10.82
CA GLY A 46 -10.77 -7.01 12.16
C GLY A 46 -10.37 -7.98 13.27
N VAL A 47 -10.89 -9.21 13.25
CA VAL A 47 -10.58 -10.23 14.27
C VAL A 47 -9.11 -10.68 14.15
N HIS A 48 -8.63 -10.89 12.91
CA HIS A 48 -7.24 -11.27 12.67
C HIS A 48 -6.27 -10.18 13.12
N ASP A 49 -6.49 -8.94 12.72
CA ASP A 49 -5.60 -7.82 13.02
C ASP A 49 -5.61 -7.50 14.51
N PHE A 50 -6.79 -7.54 15.15
CA PHE A 50 -6.90 -7.39 16.58
C PHE A 50 -6.17 -8.52 17.34
N GLY A 51 -6.33 -9.75 16.90
CA GLY A 51 -5.64 -10.90 17.49
C GLY A 51 -4.12 -10.79 17.38
N ALA A 52 -3.62 -10.40 16.22
CA ALA A 52 -2.19 -10.19 15.99
C ALA A 52 -1.64 -9.05 16.84
N LEU A 53 -2.35 -7.91 16.91
CA LEU A 53 -1.97 -6.77 17.74
C LEU A 53 -1.99 -7.14 19.24
N PHE A 54 -3.04 -7.78 19.70
CA PHE A 54 -3.17 -8.23 21.09
C PHE A 54 -2.05 -9.19 21.49
N ALA A 55 -1.75 -10.18 20.64
CA ALA A 55 -0.66 -11.11 20.85
C ALA A 55 0.70 -10.38 20.93
N SER A 56 0.94 -9.43 20.03
CA SER A 56 2.17 -8.64 20.02
C SER A 56 2.32 -7.78 21.29
N VAL A 57 1.28 -7.04 21.68
CA VAL A 57 1.30 -6.20 22.89
C VAL A 57 1.52 -7.05 24.14
N ARG A 58 0.83 -8.18 24.26
CA ARG A 58 1.00 -9.12 25.38
C ARG A 58 2.42 -9.70 25.46
N ASN A 59 3.10 -9.81 24.34
CA ASN A 59 4.49 -10.29 24.24
C ASN A 59 5.50 -9.15 24.05
N LYS A 60 5.27 -7.99 24.67
CA LYS A 60 6.19 -6.84 24.72
C LYS A 60 6.54 -6.26 23.34
N GLY A 61 5.61 -6.29 22.40
CA GLY A 61 5.80 -5.78 21.05
C GLY A 61 6.61 -6.70 20.13
N GLN A 62 6.69 -7.99 20.43
CA GLN A 62 7.38 -8.96 19.57
C GLN A 62 6.61 -9.23 18.28
N SER A 63 7.36 -9.58 17.23
CA SER A 63 6.78 -10.04 15.98
C SER A 63 6.08 -11.39 16.13
N ILE A 64 5.12 -11.68 15.26
CA ILE A 64 4.40 -12.96 15.26
C ILE A 64 5.37 -14.14 15.13
N GLY A 65 6.44 -14.00 14.34
CA GLY A 65 7.46 -15.04 14.22
C GLY A 65 8.17 -15.36 15.56
N GLU A 66 8.45 -14.35 16.38
CA GLU A 66 9.03 -14.56 17.71
C GLU A 66 8.03 -15.21 18.68
N ILE A 67 6.77 -14.80 18.60
CA ILE A 67 5.69 -15.40 19.40
C ILE A 67 5.49 -16.88 19.04
N ILE A 68 5.54 -17.22 17.76
CA ILE A 68 5.50 -18.62 17.29
C ILE A 68 6.71 -19.41 17.83
N SER A 69 7.91 -18.81 17.81
CA SER A 69 9.10 -19.46 18.35
C SER A 69 8.99 -19.78 19.85
N ALA A 70 8.42 -18.84 20.60
CA ALA A 70 8.27 -18.97 22.05
C ALA A 70 7.18 -19.98 22.45
N ASN A 71 6.10 -20.07 21.69
CA ASN A 71 4.93 -20.89 22.06
C ASN A 71 4.85 -22.25 21.32
N MET A 72 5.55 -22.40 20.19
CA MET A 72 5.52 -23.63 19.40
C MET A 72 6.93 -24.26 19.29
N SER A 73 7.71 -23.79 18.30
CA SER A 73 9.08 -24.29 18.10
C SER A 73 9.89 -23.37 17.17
N LYS A 74 11.21 -23.51 17.20
CA LYS A 74 12.11 -22.83 16.25
C LYS A 74 11.85 -23.23 14.80
N ARG A 75 11.48 -24.49 14.54
CA ARG A 75 11.12 -24.96 13.19
C ARG A 75 9.85 -24.29 12.69
N ALA A 76 8.84 -24.15 13.53
CA ALA A 76 7.62 -23.45 13.17
C ALA A 76 7.90 -21.97 12.83
N LYS A 77 8.78 -21.28 13.57
CA LYS A 77 9.26 -19.94 13.22
C LYS A 77 9.92 -19.90 11.84
N GLN A 78 10.82 -20.82 11.53
CA GLN A 78 11.51 -20.87 10.24
C GLN A 78 10.51 -21.05 9.09
N LEU A 79 9.58 -21.98 9.21
CA LEU A 79 8.54 -22.21 8.21
C LEU A 79 7.66 -20.97 8.03
N PHE A 80 7.27 -20.32 9.11
CA PHE A 80 6.49 -19.09 9.06
C PHE A 80 7.25 -17.96 8.35
N ILE A 81 8.55 -17.80 8.62
CA ILE A 81 9.39 -16.78 7.97
C ILE A 81 9.51 -17.05 6.47
N ILE A 82 9.76 -18.29 6.08
CA ILE A 82 9.84 -18.67 4.66
C ILE A 82 8.50 -18.42 3.96
N PHE A 83 7.40 -18.85 4.56
CA PHE A 83 6.06 -18.61 4.04
C PHE A 83 5.77 -17.11 3.88
N SER A 84 6.04 -16.32 4.92
CA SER A 84 5.83 -14.87 4.89
C SER A 84 6.69 -14.19 3.81
N TYR A 85 7.95 -14.61 3.67
CA TYR A 85 8.84 -14.09 2.65
C TYR A 85 8.34 -14.37 1.22
N LEU A 86 7.94 -15.61 0.95
CA LEU A 86 7.38 -15.98 -0.36
C LEU A 86 6.07 -15.23 -0.64
N THR A 87 5.21 -15.09 0.37
CA THR A 87 3.96 -14.31 0.25
C THR A 87 4.24 -12.84 -0.07
N LEU A 88 5.23 -12.23 0.60
CA LEU A 88 5.62 -10.84 0.34
C LEU A 88 6.16 -10.66 -1.08
N ILE A 89 6.97 -11.59 -1.59
CA ILE A 89 7.43 -11.55 -2.99
C ILE A 89 6.23 -11.59 -3.95
N LEU A 90 5.28 -12.48 -3.71
CA LEU A 90 4.07 -12.59 -4.53
C LEU A 90 3.26 -11.30 -4.52
N VAL A 91 3.06 -10.70 -3.34
CA VAL A 91 2.33 -9.43 -3.17
C VAL A 91 3.04 -8.29 -3.91
N VAL A 92 4.36 -8.18 -3.76
CA VAL A 92 5.16 -7.16 -4.46
C VAL A 92 5.07 -7.34 -5.98
N ALA A 93 5.17 -8.58 -6.47
CA ALA A 93 5.05 -8.88 -7.90
C ALA A 93 3.66 -8.52 -8.44
N ALA A 94 2.59 -8.84 -7.70
CA ALA A 94 1.23 -8.51 -8.08
C ALA A 94 1.02 -6.98 -8.15
N PHE A 95 1.46 -6.24 -7.14
CA PHE A 95 1.34 -4.78 -7.15
C PHE A 95 2.23 -4.12 -8.21
N ALA A 96 3.43 -4.61 -8.43
CA ALA A 96 4.30 -4.13 -9.51
C ALA A 96 3.64 -4.32 -10.87
N SER A 97 2.98 -5.45 -11.11
CA SER A 97 2.22 -5.71 -12.34
C SER A 97 1.05 -4.74 -12.52
N ILE A 98 0.27 -4.49 -11.45
CA ILE A 98 -0.83 -3.53 -11.48
C ILE A 98 -0.32 -2.11 -11.79
N VAL A 99 0.74 -1.67 -11.10
CA VAL A 99 1.33 -0.35 -11.31
C VAL A 99 1.91 -0.22 -12.72
N ALA A 100 2.62 -1.24 -13.19
CA ALA A 100 3.18 -1.26 -14.54
C ALA A 100 2.08 -1.12 -15.62
N SER A 101 0.93 -1.76 -15.43
CA SER A 101 -0.19 -1.65 -16.35
C SER A 101 -0.79 -0.24 -16.42
N THR A 102 -0.69 0.54 -15.34
CA THR A 102 -1.18 1.94 -15.33
C THR A 102 -0.26 2.91 -16.06
N PHE A 103 0.99 2.53 -16.30
CA PHE A 103 2.00 3.35 -16.98
C PHE A 103 2.25 2.87 -18.43
N GLY A 104 1.55 1.82 -18.86
CA GLY A 104 1.75 1.21 -20.16
C GLY A 104 1.39 2.15 -21.31
N ALA A 105 2.28 2.28 -22.31
CA ALA A 105 1.96 2.91 -23.56
C ALA A 105 1.00 2.03 -24.38
N VAL A 106 0.09 2.66 -25.10
CA VAL A 106 -0.87 1.97 -25.96
C VAL A 106 -0.39 2.06 -27.41
N TYR A 107 -0.34 0.93 -28.08
CA TYR A 107 0.05 0.83 -29.49
C TYR A 107 -1.17 0.48 -30.34
N ASP A 108 -1.20 0.96 -31.56
CA ASP A 108 -2.23 0.62 -32.54
C ASP A 108 -1.95 -0.75 -33.19
N GLU A 109 -2.86 -1.18 -34.08
CA GLU A 109 -2.73 -2.45 -34.82
C GLU A 109 -1.51 -2.50 -35.75
N SER A 110 -0.97 -1.35 -36.12
CA SER A 110 0.25 -1.24 -36.92
C SER A 110 1.54 -1.28 -36.14
N GLY A 111 1.45 -1.29 -34.77
CA GLY A 111 2.58 -1.22 -33.87
C GLY A 111 3.11 0.20 -33.63
N ALA A 112 2.42 1.23 -34.13
CA ALA A 112 2.75 2.62 -33.86
C ALA A 112 2.15 3.08 -32.51
N LEU A 113 2.81 4.03 -31.84
CA LEU A 113 2.33 4.58 -30.58
C LEU A 113 1.04 5.39 -30.80
N ASP A 114 -0.06 4.93 -30.18
CA ASP A 114 -1.31 5.68 -30.13
C ASP A 114 -1.19 6.81 -29.08
N MET A 115 -0.86 8.01 -29.56
CA MET A 115 -0.64 9.18 -28.72
C MET A 115 -1.88 9.57 -27.92
N ALA A 116 -3.07 9.45 -28.50
CA ALA A 116 -4.32 9.83 -27.86
C ALA A 116 -4.65 8.90 -26.68
N LYS A 117 -4.52 7.60 -26.88
CA LYS A 117 -4.75 6.60 -25.82
C LYS A 117 -3.62 6.54 -24.80
N SER A 118 -2.40 6.89 -25.18
CA SER A 118 -1.23 6.90 -24.30
C SER A 118 -1.14 8.17 -23.43
N ALA A 119 -1.90 9.21 -23.71
CA ALA A 119 -1.85 10.47 -22.97
C ALA A 119 -2.20 10.27 -21.48
N THR A 120 -3.27 9.54 -21.16
CA THR A 120 -3.68 9.28 -19.77
C THR A 120 -2.63 8.48 -18.98
N PRO A 121 -2.12 7.33 -19.46
CA PRO A 121 -1.02 6.64 -18.78
C PRO A 121 0.24 7.50 -18.59
N ALA A 122 0.60 8.32 -19.59
CA ALA A 122 1.75 9.21 -19.48
C ALA A 122 1.55 10.28 -18.40
N THR A 123 0.36 10.87 -18.32
CA THR A 123 0.01 11.83 -17.25
C THR A 123 0.07 11.17 -15.87
N VAL A 124 -0.49 9.98 -15.72
CA VAL A 124 -0.43 9.22 -14.45
C VAL A 124 1.01 8.92 -14.05
N ALA A 125 1.85 8.52 -15.00
CA ALA A 125 3.27 8.27 -14.74
C ALA A 125 4.00 9.55 -14.31
N MET A 126 3.78 10.67 -14.99
CA MET A 126 4.38 11.96 -14.67
C MET A 126 3.97 12.44 -13.27
N ILE A 127 2.67 12.41 -12.94
CA ILE A 127 2.17 12.78 -11.60
C ILE A 127 2.78 11.90 -10.52
N SER A 128 2.87 10.59 -10.75
CA SER A 128 3.46 9.64 -9.82
C SER A 128 4.94 9.95 -9.55
N LEU A 129 5.72 10.27 -10.59
CA LEU A 129 7.12 10.67 -10.45
C LEU A 129 7.26 12.00 -9.66
N LEU A 130 6.37 12.96 -9.91
CA LEU A 130 6.36 14.22 -9.16
C LEU A 130 6.01 14.00 -7.68
N PHE A 131 5.10 13.06 -7.36
CA PHE A 131 4.82 12.70 -5.97
C PHE A 131 6.02 12.06 -5.27
N ILE A 132 6.79 11.22 -5.97
CA ILE A 132 8.04 10.67 -5.43
C ILE A 132 9.03 11.79 -5.15
N LEU A 133 9.18 12.76 -6.06
CA LEU A 133 10.05 13.90 -5.86
C LEU A 133 9.64 14.72 -4.63
N ILE A 134 8.33 15.03 -4.50
CA ILE A 134 7.81 15.71 -3.31
C ILE A 134 8.12 14.93 -2.04
N ALA A 135 7.93 13.61 -2.05
CA ALA A 135 8.20 12.76 -0.88
C ALA A 135 9.68 12.80 -0.47
N ILE A 136 10.59 12.78 -1.44
CA ILE A 136 12.03 12.92 -1.19
C ILE A 136 12.37 14.28 -0.58
N VAL A 137 11.85 15.37 -1.17
CA VAL A 137 12.06 16.73 -0.66
C VAL A 137 11.47 16.89 0.73
N PHE A 138 10.26 16.39 0.95
CA PHE A 138 9.60 16.37 2.26
C PHE A 138 10.46 15.65 3.30
N GLY A 139 10.92 14.44 3.00
CA GLY A 139 11.79 13.67 3.87
C GLY A 139 13.09 14.41 4.18
N PHE A 140 13.73 15.01 3.19
CA PHE A 140 14.92 15.82 3.38
C PHE A 140 14.67 17.03 4.29
N CYS A 141 13.59 17.78 4.07
CA CYS A 141 13.23 18.94 4.89
C CYS A 141 12.96 18.56 6.35
N VAL A 142 12.20 17.48 6.57
CA VAL A 142 11.84 17.04 7.93
C VAL A 142 13.03 16.45 8.67
N TYR A 143 13.78 15.53 8.03
CA TYR A 143 14.83 14.77 8.73
C TYR A 143 16.20 15.46 8.71
N ARG A 144 16.56 16.20 7.65
CA ARG A 144 17.85 16.88 7.55
C ARG A 144 17.79 18.32 8.01
N ARG A 145 16.71 19.03 7.71
CA ARG A 145 16.53 20.44 8.06
C ARG A 145 15.76 20.66 9.35
N ASN A 146 15.32 19.61 10.05
CA ASN A 146 14.52 19.64 11.27
C ASN A 146 13.27 20.56 11.15
N MET A 147 12.66 20.60 9.97
CA MET A 147 11.45 21.37 9.75
C MET A 147 10.31 20.81 10.60
N PRO A 148 9.50 21.65 11.27
CA PRO A 148 8.35 21.18 12.03
C PRO A 148 7.40 20.37 11.15
N MET A 149 7.03 19.17 11.59
CA MET A 149 6.19 18.24 10.84
C MET A 149 4.89 18.88 10.35
N GLY A 150 4.25 19.72 11.18
CA GLY A 150 2.99 20.40 10.80
C GLY A 150 3.15 21.31 9.58
N ILE A 151 4.20 22.14 9.56
CA ILE A 151 4.47 23.04 8.43
C ILE A 151 4.82 22.25 7.18
N ALA A 152 5.70 21.27 7.32
CA ALA A 152 6.08 20.39 6.21
C ALA A 152 4.87 19.67 5.61
N SER A 153 3.95 19.17 6.44
CA SER A 153 2.73 18.50 5.98
C SER A 153 1.80 19.44 5.22
N VAL A 154 1.58 20.65 5.71
CA VAL A 154 0.74 21.64 5.00
C VAL A 154 1.34 21.99 3.63
N VAL A 155 2.64 22.26 3.59
CA VAL A 155 3.34 22.57 2.32
C VAL A 155 3.29 21.38 1.37
N GLY A 156 3.51 20.15 1.89
CA GLY A 156 3.43 18.93 1.09
C GLY A 156 2.04 18.71 0.49
N VAL A 157 0.98 18.88 1.28
CA VAL A 157 -0.41 18.74 0.81
C VAL A 157 -0.74 19.80 -0.26
N LEU A 158 -0.33 21.06 -0.05
CA LEU A 158 -0.53 22.11 -1.05
C LEU A 158 0.20 21.78 -2.36
N ALA A 159 1.44 21.28 -2.28
CA ALA A 159 2.19 20.87 -3.46
C ALA A 159 1.49 19.73 -4.22
N ILE A 160 0.95 18.72 -3.51
CA ILE A 160 0.18 17.63 -4.12
C ILE A 160 -1.07 18.18 -4.84
N ILE A 161 -1.83 19.07 -4.19
CA ILE A 161 -3.04 19.69 -4.79
C ILE A 161 -2.68 20.47 -6.07
N LEU A 162 -1.58 21.22 -6.05
CA LEU A 162 -1.11 21.95 -7.24
C LEU A 162 -0.75 21.05 -8.40
N ILE A 163 -0.07 19.92 -8.13
CA ILE A 163 0.26 18.95 -9.18
C ILE A 163 -0.98 18.26 -9.75
N MET A 164 -2.01 18.06 -8.93
CA MET A 164 -3.26 17.42 -9.40
C MET A 164 -4.16 18.41 -10.16
N ALA A 165 -4.01 19.72 -9.94
CA ALA A 165 -4.83 20.75 -10.58
C ALA A 165 -4.26 21.27 -11.91
N GLY A 166 -2.99 21.04 -12.20
CA GLY A 166 -2.28 21.46 -13.42
C GLY A 166 -2.07 20.33 -14.37
#